data_59c15621e3f9be200e6e27e6d9a643e8
#
_entry.id   59c15621e3f9be200e6e27e6d9a643e8
#
_cell.length_a   1.000
_cell.length_b   1.000
_cell.length_c   1.000
_cell.angle_alpha   90.00
_cell.angle_beta   90.00
_cell.angle_gamma   90.00
#
_symmetry.space_group_name_H-M   'P 1'
#
loop_
_entity.id
_entity.type
_entity.pdbx_description
1 polymer ?
#
loop_
_entity_poly.entity_id
_entity_poly.type
_entity_poly.pdbx_seq_one_letter_code
_entity_poly.pdbx_strand_id
1 'polypeptide(L)'
;FPLVAKDGGVLRRSGHTEAAVDLARLAGFLPAGVICEIMNEDGSMARLPELMVVAKKFNLKIISIEDLIAYRMKNDTLIQKIDETSLNIRDKNFKLHIFSQINSEKIHFAITHGLWKKNSPVLTRMISTKSINNSVTSIHNESDSELNRCINLIVKNKTGSIIFINQSNESIDVLESLSKLGDKDINKPLST
;
A
#
# COMPACT_ATOMS: atom_id res chain seq x y z
N PHE A 1 -27.28 -13.11 -12.18
CA PHE A 1 -26.12 -14.02 -12.22
C PHE A 1 -25.02 -13.48 -11.29
N PRO A 2 -24.15 -14.34 -10.74
CA PRO A 2 -23.12 -13.93 -9.84
C PRO A 2 -22.01 -13.15 -10.57
N LEU A 3 -21.54 -12.07 -9.93
CA LEU A 3 -20.36 -11.31 -10.34
C LEU A 3 -19.29 -11.43 -9.25
N VAL A 4 -18.03 -11.52 -9.66
CA VAL A 4 -16.90 -11.60 -8.74
C VAL A 4 -16.18 -10.26 -8.71
N ALA A 5 -16.12 -9.64 -7.53
CA ALA A 5 -15.33 -8.43 -7.31
C ALA A 5 -13.82 -8.73 -7.40
N LYS A 6 -13.05 -7.76 -7.86
CA LYS A 6 -11.58 -7.85 -7.81
C LYS A 6 -11.08 -7.75 -6.38
N ASP A 7 -10.09 -8.57 -6.03
CA ASP A 7 -9.38 -8.46 -4.77
C ASP A 7 -8.81 -7.06 -4.61
N GLY A 8 -8.97 -6.46 -3.42
CA GLY A 8 -8.67 -5.06 -3.16
C GLY A 8 -9.84 -4.09 -3.39
N GLY A 9 -10.97 -4.57 -3.94
CA GLY A 9 -12.21 -3.81 -4.07
C GLY A 9 -12.03 -2.55 -4.92
N VAL A 10 -12.71 -1.45 -4.53
CA VAL A 10 -12.67 -0.18 -5.27
C VAL A 10 -11.29 0.44 -5.40
N LEU A 11 -10.34 0.08 -4.53
CA LEU A 11 -8.94 0.53 -4.63
C LEU A 11 -8.19 -0.16 -5.78
N ARG A 12 -8.72 -1.28 -6.29
CA ARG A 12 -8.15 -2.02 -7.41
C ARG A 12 -8.92 -1.78 -8.70
N ARG A 13 -10.23 -1.72 -8.62
CA ARG A 13 -11.14 -1.46 -9.73
C ARG A 13 -12.32 -0.60 -9.23
N SER A 14 -12.47 0.59 -9.78
CA SER A 14 -13.54 1.54 -9.44
C SER A 14 -14.89 1.13 -10.05
N GLY A 15 -15.38 -0.08 -9.72
CA GLY A 15 -16.63 -0.65 -10.22
C GLY A 15 -17.71 -0.76 -9.15
N HIS A 16 -18.99 -0.81 -9.57
CA HIS A 16 -20.12 -0.97 -8.66
C HIS A 16 -20.13 -2.33 -7.95
N THR A 17 -19.64 -3.39 -8.60
CA THR A 17 -19.47 -4.71 -8.01
C THR A 17 -18.51 -4.66 -6.82
N GLU A 18 -17.34 -4.02 -7.02
CA GLU A 18 -16.35 -3.81 -5.96
C GLU A 18 -16.91 -2.93 -4.84
N ALA A 19 -17.65 -1.86 -5.20
CA ALA A 19 -18.25 -0.97 -4.22
C ALA A 19 -19.30 -1.68 -3.34
N ALA A 20 -20.12 -2.54 -3.91
CA ALA A 20 -21.13 -3.31 -3.15
C ALA A 20 -20.46 -4.25 -2.12
N VAL A 21 -19.42 -4.97 -2.55
CA VAL A 21 -18.66 -5.88 -1.67
C VAL A 21 -17.92 -5.11 -0.59
N ASP A 22 -17.29 -3.98 -0.94
CA ASP A 22 -16.58 -3.13 0.03
C ASP A 22 -17.51 -2.53 1.07
N LEU A 23 -18.67 -2.06 0.68
CA LEU A 23 -19.67 -1.51 1.61
C LEU A 23 -20.16 -2.59 2.59
N ALA A 24 -20.44 -3.80 2.11
CA ALA A 24 -20.80 -4.92 2.99
C ALA A 24 -19.70 -5.22 4.01
N ARG A 25 -18.45 -5.32 3.55
CA ARG A 25 -17.28 -5.57 4.39
C ARG A 25 -17.06 -4.45 5.42
N LEU A 26 -17.13 -3.19 4.99
CA LEU A 26 -16.95 -2.03 5.87
C LEU A 26 -18.06 -1.92 6.94
N ALA A 27 -19.26 -2.43 6.62
CA ALA A 27 -20.36 -2.53 7.58
C ALA A 27 -20.27 -3.75 8.52
N GLY A 28 -19.21 -4.56 8.40
CA GLY A 28 -19.01 -5.75 9.23
C GLY A 28 -19.80 -6.99 8.81
N PHE A 29 -20.34 -7.00 7.59
CA PHE A 29 -21.05 -8.13 7.02
C PHE A 29 -20.13 -9.01 6.15
N LEU A 30 -20.64 -10.17 5.73
CA LEU A 30 -19.99 -10.96 4.69
C LEU A 30 -19.76 -10.12 3.42
N PRO A 31 -18.61 -10.28 2.73
CA PRO A 31 -18.27 -9.45 1.58
C PRO A 31 -19.06 -9.87 0.33
N ALA A 32 -20.37 -9.69 0.39
CA ALA A 32 -21.32 -9.96 -0.68
C ALA A 32 -22.41 -8.90 -0.70
N GLY A 33 -22.92 -8.57 -1.87
CA GLY A 33 -23.97 -7.58 -2.03
C GLY A 33 -24.82 -7.86 -3.26
N VAL A 34 -26.07 -7.40 -3.22
CA VAL A 34 -26.98 -7.40 -4.37
C VAL A 34 -26.95 -6.00 -4.98
N ILE A 35 -26.78 -5.93 -6.28
CA ILE A 35 -26.82 -4.67 -7.04
C ILE A 35 -27.95 -4.71 -8.03
N CYS A 36 -28.61 -3.56 -8.21
CA CYS A 36 -29.68 -3.37 -9.17
C CYS A 36 -29.56 -1.97 -9.78
N GLU A 37 -29.66 -1.92 -11.10
CA GLU A 37 -29.66 -0.65 -11.83
C GLU A 37 -31.03 0.04 -11.71
N ILE A 38 -31.03 1.35 -11.60
CA ILE A 38 -32.25 2.15 -11.54
C ILE A 38 -32.54 2.72 -12.93
N MET A 39 -33.71 2.37 -13.45
CA MET A 39 -34.21 2.83 -14.75
C MET A 39 -35.30 3.89 -14.58
N ASN A 40 -35.39 4.78 -15.54
CA ASN A 40 -36.50 5.70 -15.70
C ASN A 40 -37.77 4.95 -16.21
N GLU A 41 -38.92 5.60 -16.14
CA GLU A 41 -40.21 5.02 -16.62
C GLU A 41 -40.22 4.72 -18.12
N ASP A 42 -39.41 5.41 -18.91
CA ASP A 42 -39.23 5.19 -20.35
C ASP A 42 -38.26 4.04 -20.67
N GLY A 43 -37.71 3.38 -19.65
CA GLY A 43 -36.74 2.29 -19.80
C GLY A 43 -35.28 2.72 -20.00
N SER A 44 -35.00 4.02 -20.04
CA SER A 44 -33.62 4.54 -20.05
C SER A 44 -32.97 4.42 -18.69
N MET A 45 -31.65 4.37 -18.65
CA MET A 45 -30.89 4.31 -17.39
C MET A 45 -30.92 5.68 -16.67
N ALA A 46 -31.36 5.68 -15.44
CA ALA A 46 -31.35 6.89 -14.60
C ALA A 46 -29.91 7.39 -14.39
N ARG A 47 -29.71 8.69 -14.54
CA ARG A 47 -28.45 9.37 -14.31
C ARG A 47 -28.50 10.16 -13.01
N LEU A 48 -27.39 10.82 -12.64
CA LEU A 48 -27.26 11.47 -11.34
C LEU A 48 -28.46 12.44 -11.00
N PRO A 49 -28.96 13.28 -11.91
CA PRO A 49 -30.09 14.14 -11.58
C PRO A 49 -31.35 13.36 -11.19
N GLU A 50 -31.70 12.31 -11.94
CA GLU A 50 -32.86 11.45 -11.68
C GLU A 50 -32.63 10.63 -10.39
N LEU A 51 -31.40 10.11 -10.19
CA LEU A 51 -31.04 9.36 -8.99
C LEU A 51 -31.16 10.21 -7.71
N MET A 52 -30.85 11.50 -7.77
CA MET A 52 -31.06 12.42 -6.64
C MET A 52 -32.55 12.57 -6.28
N VAL A 53 -33.41 12.57 -7.28
CA VAL A 53 -34.88 12.60 -7.05
C VAL A 53 -35.36 11.30 -6.42
N VAL A 54 -34.91 10.16 -6.93
CA VAL A 54 -35.22 8.83 -6.39
C VAL A 54 -34.72 8.70 -4.94
N ALA A 55 -33.48 9.09 -4.68
CA ALA A 55 -32.91 9.04 -3.34
C ALA A 55 -33.72 9.87 -2.34
N LYS A 56 -34.14 11.09 -2.72
CA LYS A 56 -35.01 11.94 -1.89
C LYS A 56 -36.38 11.33 -1.68
N LYS A 57 -37.02 10.82 -2.75
CA LYS A 57 -38.38 10.23 -2.69
C LYS A 57 -38.43 9.03 -1.74
N PHE A 58 -37.42 8.19 -1.74
CA PHE A 58 -37.39 6.95 -0.96
C PHE A 58 -36.49 7.02 0.29
N ASN A 59 -36.00 8.24 0.63
CA ASN A 59 -35.07 8.46 1.75
C ASN A 59 -33.86 7.52 1.71
N LEU A 60 -33.26 7.34 0.53
CA LEU A 60 -32.08 6.53 0.32
C LEU A 60 -30.82 7.38 0.44
N LYS A 61 -29.75 6.75 0.92
CA LYS A 61 -28.39 7.34 0.89
C LYS A 61 -27.83 7.20 -0.52
N ILE A 62 -27.11 8.22 -0.98
CA ILE A 62 -26.35 8.19 -2.23
C ILE A 62 -24.90 8.53 -1.94
N ILE A 63 -23.99 7.76 -2.53
CA ILE A 63 -22.54 7.94 -2.44
C ILE A 63 -21.92 7.76 -3.81
N SER A 64 -20.77 8.35 -4.03
CA SER A 64 -19.95 8.08 -5.21
C SER A 64 -18.89 7.01 -4.94
N ILE A 65 -18.41 6.33 -6.00
CA ILE A 65 -17.27 5.43 -5.89
C ILE A 65 -16.01 6.22 -5.51
N GLU A 66 -15.88 7.45 -5.98
CA GLU A 66 -14.77 8.35 -5.64
C GLU A 66 -14.71 8.61 -4.13
N ASP A 67 -15.85 8.93 -3.49
CA ASP A 67 -15.92 9.12 -2.03
C ASP A 67 -15.56 7.84 -1.26
N LEU A 68 -16.00 6.68 -1.76
CA LEU A 68 -15.67 5.40 -1.16
C LEU A 68 -14.17 5.09 -1.27
N ILE A 69 -13.55 5.40 -2.41
CA ILE A 69 -12.09 5.29 -2.59
C ILE A 69 -11.37 6.20 -1.60
N ALA A 70 -11.76 7.47 -1.51
CA ALA A 70 -11.15 8.42 -0.58
C ALA A 70 -11.29 7.98 0.88
N TYR A 71 -12.47 7.47 1.25
CA TYR A 71 -12.72 6.90 2.57
C TYR A 71 -11.78 5.73 2.87
N ARG A 72 -11.67 4.75 1.95
CA ARG A 72 -10.81 3.59 2.11
C ARG A 72 -9.33 3.95 2.15
N MET A 73 -8.87 4.87 1.30
CA MET A 73 -7.48 5.34 1.32
C MET A 73 -7.10 5.99 2.66
N LYS A 74 -8.06 6.62 3.34
CA LYS A 74 -7.84 7.26 4.64
C LYS A 74 -7.90 6.27 5.81
N ASN A 75 -8.74 5.24 5.73
CA ASN A 75 -9.08 4.37 6.86
C ASN A 75 -8.48 2.96 6.76
N ASP A 76 -8.16 2.48 5.55
CA ASP A 76 -7.57 1.15 5.38
C ASP A 76 -6.05 1.21 5.59
N THR A 77 -5.52 0.20 6.27
CA THR A 77 -4.08 -0.06 6.29
C THR A 77 -3.72 -0.83 5.03
N LEU A 78 -2.99 -0.20 4.11
CA LEU A 78 -2.61 -0.81 2.82
C LEU A 78 -1.29 -1.56 2.85
N ILE A 79 -0.51 -1.40 3.92
CA ILE A 79 0.78 -2.07 4.11
C ILE A 79 0.84 -2.70 5.50
N GLN A 80 1.49 -3.84 5.59
CA GLN A 80 1.76 -4.53 6.85
C GLN A 80 3.26 -4.71 7.02
N LYS A 81 3.79 -4.33 8.19
CA LYS A 81 5.17 -4.64 8.54
C LYS A 81 5.27 -6.14 8.82
N ILE A 82 6.15 -6.82 8.09
CA ILE A 82 6.35 -8.27 8.20
C ILE A 82 7.63 -8.62 8.93
N ASP A 83 8.67 -7.79 8.85
CA ASP A 83 9.92 -8.06 9.56
C ASP A 83 10.73 -6.78 9.85
N GLU A 84 11.68 -6.91 10.78
CA GLU A 84 12.67 -5.89 11.12
C GLU A 84 13.99 -6.55 11.51
N THR A 85 15.09 -6.09 10.93
CA THR A 85 16.44 -6.57 11.27
C THR A 85 17.44 -5.43 11.34
N SER A 86 18.53 -5.66 12.03
CA SER A 86 19.66 -4.72 12.05
C SER A 86 20.45 -4.81 10.75
N LEU A 87 20.95 -3.69 10.30
CA LEU A 87 21.72 -3.55 9.08
C LEU A 87 22.93 -2.65 9.34
N ASN A 88 24.13 -3.13 9.05
CA ASN A 88 25.34 -2.33 9.12
C ASN A 88 25.64 -1.76 7.73
N ILE A 89 25.67 -0.45 7.61
CA ILE A 89 26.09 0.27 6.41
C ILE A 89 27.25 1.17 6.79
N ARG A 90 28.46 0.87 6.28
CA ARG A 90 29.67 1.67 6.54
C ARG A 90 29.94 1.92 8.01
N ASP A 91 29.95 0.87 8.81
CA ASP A 91 30.16 0.90 10.26
C ASP A 91 29.14 1.76 11.03
N LYS A 92 27.97 2.01 10.43
CA LYS A 92 26.84 2.67 11.05
C LYS A 92 25.64 1.73 11.14
N ASN A 93 25.02 1.73 12.32
CA ASN A 93 23.86 0.91 12.58
C ASN A 93 22.60 1.54 11.96
N PHE A 94 21.98 0.79 11.08
CA PHE A 94 20.67 1.04 10.52
C PHE A 94 19.71 -0.07 10.93
N LYS A 95 18.42 0.18 10.78
CA LYS A 95 17.38 -0.86 10.84
C LYS A 95 16.74 -1.01 9.48
N LEU A 96 16.61 -2.24 9.03
CA LEU A 96 15.83 -2.62 7.85
C LEU A 96 14.43 -3.00 8.29
N HIS A 97 13.42 -2.35 7.75
CA HIS A 97 12.01 -2.66 7.96
C HIS A 97 11.43 -3.17 6.66
N ILE A 98 10.73 -4.30 6.70
CA ILE A 98 10.14 -4.94 5.53
C ILE A 98 8.62 -4.90 5.66
N PHE A 99 7.96 -4.52 4.57
CA PHE A 99 6.52 -4.35 4.52
C PHE A 99 5.95 -5.12 3.32
N SER A 100 4.83 -5.81 3.53
CA SER A 100 4.00 -6.34 2.45
C SER A 100 2.85 -5.38 2.15
N GLN A 101 2.48 -5.29 0.89
CA GLN A 101 1.26 -4.59 0.50
C GLN A 101 0.08 -5.55 0.60
N ILE A 102 -0.98 -5.14 1.31
CA ILE A 102 -2.21 -5.93 1.44
C ILE A 102 -2.86 -6.06 0.06
N ASN A 103 -3.34 -7.25 -0.28
CA ASN A 103 -3.95 -7.60 -1.58
C ASN A 103 -2.99 -7.44 -2.78
N SER A 104 -1.71 -7.64 -2.55
CA SER A 104 -0.67 -7.62 -3.59
C SER A 104 0.54 -8.40 -3.07
N GLU A 105 1.30 -9.01 -3.98
CA GLU A 105 2.56 -9.69 -3.63
C GLU A 105 3.74 -8.72 -3.50
N LYS A 106 3.49 -7.41 -3.55
CA LYS A 106 4.56 -6.41 -3.49
C LYS A 106 5.15 -6.30 -2.10
N ILE A 107 6.46 -6.35 -2.07
CA ILE A 107 7.27 -6.11 -0.88
C ILE A 107 7.94 -4.75 -1.01
N HIS A 108 7.80 -3.92 0.01
CA HIS A 108 8.48 -2.65 0.16
C HIS A 108 9.45 -2.73 1.32
N PHE A 109 10.46 -1.89 1.35
CA PHE A 109 11.34 -1.83 2.51
C PHE A 109 11.79 -0.41 2.84
N ALA A 110 12.22 -0.22 4.07
CA ALA A 110 12.80 1.03 4.51
C ALA A 110 14.03 0.78 5.35
N ILE A 111 15.03 1.63 5.21
CA ILE A 111 16.18 1.68 6.13
C ILE A 111 16.07 2.94 6.98
N THR A 112 16.32 2.79 8.28
CA THR A 112 16.23 3.90 9.25
C THR A 112 17.49 3.98 10.07
N HIS A 113 17.88 5.21 10.44
CA HIS A 113 19.03 5.47 11.32
C HIS A 113 18.60 6.39 12.45
N GLY A 114 19.05 6.09 13.67
CA GLY A 114 18.74 6.84 14.87
C GLY A 114 17.30 6.65 15.39
N LEU A 115 16.96 7.40 16.42
CA LEU A 115 15.65 7.36 17.05
C LEU A 115 15.02 8.76 17.01
N TRP A 116 13.71 8.82 16.85
CA TRP A 116 12.94 10.07 16.84
C TRP A 116 11.62 9.94 17.58
N LYS A 117 11.10 11.07 18.04
CA LYS A 117 9.78 11.12 18.69
C LYS A 117 8.67 11.13 17.65
N LYS A 118 7.49 10.61 18.00
CA LYS A 118 6.33 10.46 17.10
C LYS A 118 5.98 11.72 16.28
N ASN A 119 6.15 12.91 16.87
CA ASN A 119 5.76 14.18 16.23
C ASN A 119 6.98 15.03 15.81
N SER A 120 8.17 14.46 15.75
CA SER A 120 9.36 15.16 15.28
C SER A 120 9.49 15.03 13.76
N PRO A 121 9.90 16.09 13.05
CA PRO A 121 10.23 15.99 11.64
C PRO A 121 11.42 15.03 11.43
N VAL A 122 11.34 14.17 10.43
CA VAL A 122 12.38 13.18 10.10
C VAL A 122 12.82 13.38 8.66
N LEU A 123 14.12 13.45 8.44
CA LEU A 123 14.69 13.50 7.10
C LEU A 123 14.36 12.19 6.39
N THR A 124 13.56 12.25 5.32
CA THR A 124 13.11 11.07 4.61
C THR A 124 13.33 11.20 3.11
N ARG A 125 13.91 10.18 2.49
CA ARG A 125 13.99 10.01 1.04
C ARG A 125 13.09 8.86 0.62
N MET A 126 12.26 9.08 -0.41
CA MET A 126 11.47 8.04 -1.07
C MET A 126 12.10 7.71 -2.42
N ILE A 127 12.28 6.42 -2.68
CA ILE A 127 12.85 5.90 -3.92
C ILE A 127 11.85 4.89 -4.50
N SER A 128 11.38 5.18 -5.71
CA SER A 128 10.56 4.23 -6.47
C SER A 128 11.49 3.37 -7.32
N THR A 129 11.42 2.05 -7.17
CA THR A 129 12.28 1.12 -7.88
C THR A 129 11.47 0.05 -8.62
N LYS A 130 11.94 -0.33 -9.82
CA LYS A 130 11.44 -1.48 -10.56
C LYS A 130 12.22 -2.76 -10.27
N SER A 131 13.37 -2.64 -9.61
CA SER A 131 14.22 -3.77 -9.21
C SER A 131 14.80 -3.51 -7.83
N ILE A 132 14.31 -4.27 -6.86
CA ILE A 132 14.84 -4.21 -5.49
C ILE A 132 16.27 -4.74 -5.43
N ASN A 133 16.60 -5.76 -6.22
CA ASN A 133 17.95 -6.32 -6.28
C ASN A 133 18.98 -5.25 -6.63
N ASN A 134 18.66 -4.37 -7.59
CA ASN A 134 19.56 -3.26 -7.93
C ASN A 134 19.71 -2.27 -6.76
N SER A 135 18.62 -1.97 -6.04
CA SER A 135 18.67 -1.08 -4.88
C SER A 135 19.47 -1.69 -3.74
N VAL A 136 19.32 -2.98 -3.47
CA VAL A 136 20.11 -3.74 -2.49
C VAL A 136 21.59 -3.74 -2.86
N THR A 137 21.90 -4.05 -4.13
CA THR A 137 23.26 -4.03 -4.64
C THR A 137 23.89 -2.64 -4.54
N SER A 138 23.13 -1.58 -4.82
CA SER A 138 23.58 -0.19 -4.71
C SER A 138 23.91 0.21 -3.26
N ILE A 139 23.16 -0.29 -2.29
CA ILE A 139 23.45 -0.08 -0.86
C ILE A 139 24.80 -0.68 -0.48
N HIS A 140 25.08 -1.91 -0.96
CA HIS A 140 26.33 -2.61 -0.66
C HIS A 140 27.55 -2.05 -1.41
N ASN A 141 27.41 -1.86 -2.70
CA ASN A 141 28.55 -1.61 -3.59
C ASN A 141 28.85 -0.13 -3.78
N GLU A 142 28.14 0.76 -3.11
CA GLU A 142 28.32 2.21 -3.24
C GLU A 142 28.22 2.74 -4.69
N SER A 143 27.57 1.97 -5.57
CA SER A 143 27.48 2.27 -7.00
C SER A 143 26.56 3.45 -7.32
N ASP A 144 25.64 3.77 -6.42
CA ASP A 144 24.68 4.87 -6.59
C ASP A 144 25.12 6.10 -5.78
N SER A 145 25.59 7.12 -6.49
CA SER A 145 26.07 8.37 -5.87
C SER A 145 24.96 9.15 -5.15
N GLU A 146 23.71 9.09 -5.63
CA GLU A 146 22.58 9.76 -5.00
C GLU A 146 22.18 9.06 -3.69
N LEU A 147 22.10 7.73 -3.71
CA LEU A 147 21.83 6.94 -2.50
C LEU A 147 22.90 7.15 -1.44
N ASN A 148 24.16 7.17 -1.85
CA ASN A 148 25.31 7.44 -0.99
C ASN A 148 25.22 8.82 -0.32
N ARG A 149 24.83 9.83 -1.09
CA ARG A 149 24.60 11.18 -0.57
C ARG A 149 23.48 11.19 0.46
N CYS A 150 22.38 10.47 0.21
CA CYS A 150 21.27 10.36 1.16
C CYS A 150 21.70 9.68 2.47
N ILE A 151 22.44 8.57 2.38
CA ILE A 151 22.97 7.87 3.56
C ILE A 151 23.86 8.80 4.38
N ASN A 152 24.80 9.50 3.74
CA ASN A 152 25.70 10.43 4.43
C ASN A 152 24.95 11.58 5.10
N LEU A 153 23.90 12.13 4.47
CA LEU A 153 23.05 13.17 5.06
C LEU A 153 22.31 12.67 6.29
N ILE A 154 21.75 11.45 6.24
CA ILE A 154 21.06 10.84 7.36
C ILE A 154 22.01 10.59 8.53
N VAL A 155 23.19 10.06 8.27
CA VAL A 155 24.22 9.83 9.31
C VAL A 155 24.66 11.17 9.93
N LYS A 156 24.91 12.19 9.11
CA LYS A 156 25.25 13.53 9.61
C LYS A 156 24.15 14.14 10.48
N ASN A 157 22.89 13.92 10.09
CA ASN A 157 21.71 14.39 10.85
C ASN A 157 21.39 13.53 12.07
N LYS A 158 22.07 12.39 12.26
CA LYS A 158 21.88 11.39 13.33
C LYS A 158 20.51 10.70 13.31
N THR A 159 19.60 11.12 12.47
CA THR A 159 18.25 10.54 12.31
C THR A 159 17.76 10.68 10.87
N GLY A 160 17.08 9.67 10.38
CA GLY A 160 16.46 9.72 9.06
C GLY A 160 16.05 8.35 8.51
N SER A 161 15.39 8.36 7.37
CA SER A 161 14.89 7.16 6.69
C SER A 161 15.04 7.23 5.19
N ILE A 162 15.23 6.08 4.54
CA ILE A 162 15.10 5.91 3.09
C ILE A 162 14.05 4.82 2.88
N ILE A 163 13.01 5.14 2.13
CA ILE A 163 11.90 4.24 1.85
C ILE A 163 11.97 3.82 0.38
N PHE A 164 11.99 2.51 0.14
CA PHE A 164 12.00 1.92 -1.19
C PHE A 164 10.62 1.37 -1.53
N ILE A 165 9.99 1.98 -2.54
CA ILE A 165 8.68 1.56 -3.04
C ILE A 165 8.90 0.70 -4.26
N ASN A 166 8.61 -0.60 -4.12
CA ASN A 166 8.74 -1.56 -5.22
C ASN A 166 7.57 -1.43 -6.21
N GLN A 167 7.92 -1.31 -7.48
CA GLN A 167 6.95 -1.27 -8.59
C GLN A 167 6.79 -2.63 -9.30
N SER A 168 7.71 -3.58 -9.06
CA SER A 168 7.62 -4.93 -9.63
C SER A 168 6.68 -5.83 -8.82
N ASN A 169 6.20 -6.91 -9.45
CA ASN A 169 5.39 -7.93 -8.77
C ASN A 169 6.26 -9.14 -8.32
N GLU A 170 7.59 -9.05 -8.44
CA GLU A 170 8.51 -10.10 -8.02
C GLU A 170 8.72 -10.02 -6.50
N SER A 171 8.13 -10.96 -5.76
CA SER A 171 8.18 -10.97 -4.28
C SER A 171 9.22 -11.93 -3.69
N ILE A 172 9.45 -13.08 -4.33
CA ILE A 172 10.28 -14.15 -3.77
C ILE A 172 11.77 -13.78 -3.78
N ASP A 173 12.27 -13.28 -4.91
CA ASP A 173 13.69 -12.85 -5.05
C ASP A 173 14.02 -11.64 -4.18
N VAL A 174 13.00 -10.86 -3.83
CA VAL A 174 13.12 -9.65 -2.99
C VAL A 174 13.46 -10.01 -1.56
N LEU A 175 12.73 -10.95 -0.95
CA LEU A 175 12.98 -11.37 0.44
C LEU A 175 14.35 -12.03 0.57
N GLU A 176 14.75 -12.86 -0.40
CA GLU A 176 16.07 -13.47 -0.42
C GLU A 176 17.19 -12.42 -0.58
N SER A 177 16.96 -11.40 -1.39
CA SER A 177 17.93 -10.31 -1.56
C SER A 177 18.02 -9.42 -0.31
N LEU A 178 16.91 -9.20 0.38
CA LEU A 178 16.87 -8.44 1.62
C LEU A 178 17.46 -9.23 2.80
N SER A 179 17.34 -10.57 2.80
CA SER A 179 17.98 -11.42 3.82
C SER A 179 19.51 -11.32 3.78
N LYS A 180 20.06 -11.13 2.58
CA LYS A 180 21.52 -10.92 2.39
C LYS A 180 22.00 -9.55 2.91
N LEU A 181 21.11 -8.58 3.10
CA LEU A 181 21.43 -7.28 3.69
C LEU A 181 21.48 -7.31 5.22
N GLY A 182 20.64 -8.14 5.86
CA GLY A 182 20.51 -8.21 7.32
C GLY A 182 21.39 -9.30 7.93
N ASP A 183 21.62 -9.20 9.24
CA ASP A 183 22.37 -10.18 10.02
C ASP A 183 21.55 -11.44 10.37
N LYS A 184 20.32 -11.57 9.90
CA LYS A 184 19.40 -12.68 10.20
C LYS A 184 18.61 -13.13 8.98
N ASP A 185 18.26 -14.43 8.95
CA ASP A 185 17.31 -14.97 7.99
C ASP A 185 15.93 -14.31 8.18
N ILE A 186 15.41 -13.75 7.11
CA ILE A 186 14.09 -13.10 7.10
C ILE A 186 13.01 -14.16 6.98
N ASN A 187 12.05 -14.20 7.91
CA ASN A 187 10.94 -15.12 7.89
C ASN A 187 10.05 -14.88 6.66
N LYS A 188 9.80 -15.95 5.87
CA LYS A 188 8.82 -15.89 4.79
C LYS A 188 7.42 -15.66 5.38
N PRO A 189 6.59 -14.75 4.82
CA PRO A 189 5.21 -14.66 5.23
C PRO A 189 4.52 -16.00 4.97
N LEU A 190 3.80 -16.49 5.98
CA LEU A 190 2.96 -17.68 5.86
C LEU A 190 1.90 -17.39 4.79
N SER A 191 1.93 -18.16 3.70
CA SER A 191 0.86 -18.17 2.70
C SER A 191 -0.40 -18.71 3.36
N THR A 192 -1.38 -17.85 3.57
CA THR A 192 -2.77 -18.23 3.89
C THR A 192 -3.61 -18.23 2.65
#